data_0539d2a8e14115f178737af335c9e30d
#
_entry.id   0539d2a8e14115f178737af335c9e30d
#
_cell.length_a   1.000
_cell.length_b   1.000
_cell.length_c   1.000
_cell.angle_alpha   90.00
_cell.angle_beta   90.00
_cell.angle_gamma   90.00
#
_symmetry.space_group_name_H-M   'P 1'
#
loop_
_entity.id
_entity.type
_entity.pdbx_description
1 polymer ?
#
loop_
_entity_poly.entity_id
_entity_poly.type
_entity_poly.pdbx_seq_one_letter_code
_entity_poly.pdbx_strand_id
1 'polypeptide(L)'
;MQLGTVRAELEAAEARTLAPWAAKAAESAGRGQPEPEDPVRTCWMRDLDRIIFSRAMLRAHGKTQSFIPAFSGEGPAAGRQGGPYIGDHYVTRATHMQQTARIAATIAQALSLNVPLASAIATGHDLGHACFGHGGEAALQQVAPGGFDHARQGARLLTLLEPRNLTAEVLDGIARHSWKHEPPSTLEGLCARLADRIAYLTADLTDALRAGVLQGVDQLPAEVRRVLGEQPADMIGVLVEDVIRHSRGEPRVVQGEACAEAMSVLRSFMFEHVYLRPEAERQTERATRLLTDLYAYYLEHPD
;
A
#
# COMPACT_ATOMS: atom_id res chain seq x y z
N MET A 1 -37.44 1.96 12.28
CA MET A 1 -36.09 1.68 12.79
C MET A 1 -35.39 3.00 13.06
N GLN A 2 -34.96 3.27 14.27
CA GLN A 2 -34.18 4.47 14.57
C GLN A 2 -32.78 4.28 14.03
N LEU A 3 -32.26 5.18 13.18
CA LEU A 3 -30.93 5.07 12.56
C LEU A 3 -29.79 4.92 13.59
N GLY A 4 -29.95 5.44 14.82
CA GLY A 4 -28.97 5.30 15.89
C GLY A 4 -28.73 3.88 16.41
N THR A 5 -29.52 2.89 15.98
CA THR A 5 -29.33 1.48 16.35
C THR A 5 -28.38 0.73 15.42
N VAL A 6 -28.17 1.22 14.18
CA VAL A 6 -27.38 0.48 13.16
C VAL A 6 -25.92 0.31 13.59
N ARG A 7 -25.25 1.37 14.04
CA ARG A 7 -23.89 1.29 14.55
C ARG A 7 -23.79 0.32 15.72
N ALA A 8 -24.68 0.44 16.69
CA ALA A 8 -24.67 -0.44 17.88
C ALA A 8 -24.92 -1.92 17.50
N GLU A 9 -25.75 -2.17 16.50
CA GLU A 9 -25.98 -3.53 15.96
C GLU A 9 -24.72 -4.08 15.28
N LEU A 10 -23.97 -3.24 14.53
CA LEU A 10 -22.69 -3.64 13.91
C LEU A 10 -21.64 -3.94 14.97
N GLU A 11 -21.47 -3.09 15.97
CA GLU A 11 -20.53 -3.30 17.09
C GLU A 11 -20.89 -4.56 17.90
N ALA A 12 -22.15 -4.80 18.14
CA ALA A 12 -22.63 -6.02 18.78
C ALA A 12 -22.41 -7.27 17.89
N ALA A 13 -22.48 -7.13 16.59
CA ALA A 13 -22.14 -8.19 15.64
C ALA A 13 -20.61 -8.49 15.69
N GLU A 14 -19.77 -7.46 15.68
CA GLU A 14 -18.31 -7.61 15.84
C GLU A 14 -17.97 -8.41 17.12
N ALA A 15 -18.57 -8.06 18.25
CA ALA A 15 -18.35 -8.75 19.53
C ALA A 15 -18.69 -10.25 19.48
N ARG A 16 -19.63 -10.66 18.63
CA ARG A 16 -20.07 -12.07 18.51
C ARG A 16 -19.32 -12.86 17.45
N THR A 17 -18.87 -12.21 16.39
CA THR A 17 -18.40 -12.90 15.18
C THR A 17 -16.90 -12.78 14.92
N LEU A 18 -16.27 -11.73 15.46
CA LEU A 18 -14.83 -11.57 15.31
C LEU A 18 -14.05 -12.46 16.29
N ALA A 19 -12.82 -12.77 15.91
CA ALA A 19 -11.90 -13.51 16.77
C ALA A 19 -11.67 -12.76 18.10
N PRO A 20 -11.36 -13.47 19.22
CA PRO A 20 -11.15 -12.81 20.51
C PRO A 20 -10.05 -11.74 20.50
N TRP A 21 -9.06 -11.92 19.65
CA TRP A 21 -7.90 -11.02 19.47
C TRP A 21 -8.06 -9.97 18.37
N ALA A 22 -9.18 -9.99 17.66
CA ALA A 22 -9.48 -8.96 16.66
C ALA A 22 -9.79 -7.62 17.32
N ALA A 23 -9.38 -6.53 16.68
CA ALA A 23 -9.80 -5.21 17.09
C ALA A 23 -11.32 -5.05 16.93
N LYS A 24 -11.98 -4.45 17.92
CA LYS A 24 -13.44 -4.20 17.92
C LYS A 24 -13.70 -2.70 17.99
N ALA A 25 -14.59 -2.22 17.13
CA ALA A 25 -14.85 -0.78 17.00
C ALA A 25 -15.31 -0.14 18.31
N ALA A 26 -16.07 -0.86 19.13
CA ALA A 26 -16.51 -0.39 20.45
C ALA A 26 -15.35 -0.25 21.48
N GLU A 27 -14.19 -0.88 21.20
CA GLU A 27 -13.00 -0.86 22.05
C GLU A 27 -11.89 0.05 21.49
N SER A 28 -12.16 0.82 20.44
CA SER A 28 -11.18 1.72 19.81
C SER A 28 -10.60 2.71 20.83
N ALA A 29 -9.29 2.95 20.74
CA ALA A 29 -8.63 4.02 21.52
C ALA A 29 -9.12 5.44 21.14
N GLY A 30 -9.91 5.54 20.07
CA GLY A 30 -10.60 6.77 19.69
C GLY A 30 -9.77 7.68 18.81
N ARG A 31 -10.17 8.96 18.81
CA ARG A 31 -9.69 9.99 17.91
C ARG A 31 -8.98 11.10 18.70
N GLY A 32 -8.07 11.82 18.06
CA GLY A 32 -7.37 12.94 18.66
C GLY A 32 -8.32 14.11 19.05
N GLN A 33 -9.41 14.28 18.31
CA GLN A 33 -10.44 15.28 18.62
C GLN A 33 -11.79 14.60 18.84
N PRO A 34 -12.47 14.87 19.97
CA PRO A 34 -13.81 14.35 20.22
C PRO A 34 -14.79 14.83 19.14
N GLU A 35 -15.67 13.94 18.72
CA GLU A 35 -16.73 14.24 17.76
C GLU A 35 -17.96 13.37 18.06
N PRO A 36 -19.16 13.79 17.61
CA PRO A 36 -20.36 12.97 17.72
C PRO A 36 -20.18 11.63 17.00
N GLU A 37 -20.70 10.58 17.60
CA GLU A 37 -20.73 9.26 17.01
C GLU A 37 -21.63 9.23 15.76
N ASP A 38 -21.21 8.44 14.77
CA ASP A 38 -22.02 8.21 13.58
C ASP A 38 -23.17 7.25 13.92
N PRO A 39 -24.41 7.54 13.51
CA PRO A 39 -25.54 6.66 13.85
C PRO A 39 -25.54 5.34 13.08
N VAL A 40 -24.80 5.24 11.97
CA VAL A 40 -24.85 4.13 11.03
C VAL A 40 -23.53 3.37 10.95
N ARG A 41 -22.40 4.09 10.91
CA ARG A 41 -21.08 3.54 10.68
C ARG A 41 -20.27 3.35 11.94
N THR A 42 -19.51 2.27 12.06
CA THR A 42 -18.46 2.13 13.08
C THR A 42 -17.35 3.17 12.87
N CYS A 43 -16.48 3.36 13.86
CA CYS A 43 -15.39 4.33 13.78
C CYS A 43 -14.47 4.09 12.57
N TRP A 44 -14.13 2.85 12.27
CA TRP A 44 -13.23 2.50 11.17
C TRP A 44 -13.89 2.52 9.79
N MET A 45 -15.20 2.29 9.70
CA MET A 45 -15.95 2.56 8.47
C MET A 45 -15.90 4.06 8.11
N ARG A 46 -16.04 4.94 9.12
CA ARG A 46 -15.87 6.39 8.90
C ARG A 46 -14.45 6.75 8.49
N ASP A 47 -13.44 6.10 9.07
CA ASP A 47 -12.05 6.37 8.72
C ASP A 47 -11.74 5.97 7.28
N LEU A 48 -12.22 4.82 6.84
CA LEU A 48 -12.09 4.39 5.45
C LEU A 48 -12.70 5.43 4.49
N ASP A 49 -13.92 5.90 4.77
CA ASP A 49 -14.56 6.95 3.97
C ASP A 49 -13.73 8.24 3.96
N ARG A 50 -13.22 8.68 5.11
CA ARG A 50 -12.40 9.90 5.24
C ARG A 50 -11.10 9.82 4.44
N ILE A 51 -10.50 8.64 4.37
CA ILE A 51 -9.31 8.39 3.57
C ILE A 51 -9.66 8.43 2.09
N ILE A 52 -10.69 7.70 1.66
CA ILE A 52 -11.12 7.64 0.25
C ILE A 52 -11.48 9.03 -0.28
N PHE A 53 -12.21 9.84 0.49
CA PHE A 53 -12.61 11.19 0.09
C PHE A 53 -11.57 12.28 0.39
N SER A 54 -10.32 11.92 0.68
CA SER A 54 -9.23 12.87 0.88
C SER A 54 -8.67 13.42 -0.44
N ARG A 55 -8.14 14.65 -0.40
CA ARG A 55 -7.37 15.21 -1.52
C ARG A 55 -6.09 14.42 -1.75
N ALA A 56 -5.53 13.84 -0.69
CA ALA A 56 -4.36 12.97 -0.77
C ALA A 56 -4.65 11.75 -1.65
N MET A 57 -5.82 11.09 -1.49
CA MET A 57 -6.25 9.99 -2.34
C MET A 57 -6.42 10.44 -3.80
N LEU A 58 -7.04 11.59 -4.03
CA LEU A 58 -7.17 12.15 -5.38
C LEU A 58 -5.80 12.35 -6.05
N ARG A 59 -4.80 12.88 -5.31
CA ARG A 59 -3.44 13.06 -5.84
C ARG A 59 -2.71 11.73 -6.12
N ALA A 60 -3.06 10.66 -5.41
CA ALA A 60 -2.44 9.35 -5.62
C ALA A 60 -2.73 8.75 -7.01
N HIS A 61 -3.81 9.16 -7.67
CA HIS A 61 -4.11 8.76 -9.05
C HIS A 61 -3.07 9.28 -10.06
N GLY A 62 -2.43 10.41 -9.80
CA GLY A 62 -1.37 10.98 -10.64
C GLY A 62 0.05 10.54 -10.28
N LYS A 63 0.21 9.67 -9.28
CA LYS A 63 1.53 9.16 -8.84
C LYS A 63 1.75 7.74 -9.37
N THR A 64 2.95 7.47 -9.88
CA THR A 64 3.37 6.10 -10.22
C THR A 64 3.57 5.27 -8.94
N GLN A 65 3.38 3.96 -9.04
CA GLN A 65 3.66 3.03 -7.93
C GLN A 65 5.18 2.86 -7.78
N SER A 66 5.81 2.04 -8.60
CA SER A 66 7.25 1.77 -8.56
C SER A 66 7.92 2.02 -9.90
N PHE A 67 7.19 1.88 -10.98
CA PHE A 67 7.70 1.93 -12.32
C PHE A 67 7.65 3.35 -12.85
N ILE A 68 8.81 3.94 -13.16
CA ILE A 68 8.88 5.17 -13.94
C ILE A 68 8.97 4.72 -15.41
N PRO A 69 7.92 4.91 -16.23
CA PRO A 69 7.96 4.56 -17.64
C PRO A 69 9.15 5.28 -18.27
N ALA A 70 10.02 4.54 -18.95
CA ALA A 70 11.03 5.16 -19.79
C ALA A 70 10.30 5.90 -20.91
N PHE A 71 10.27 7.22 -20.85
CA PHE A 71 9.88 8.09 -21.95
C PHE A 71 10.98 8.13 -23.04
N SER A 72 11.73 7.06 -23.20
CA SER A 72 12.69 6.91 -24.27
C SER A 72 11.92 6.51 -25.51
N GLY A 73 11.98 7.34 -26.56
CA GLY A 73 11.47 7.03 -27.88
C GLY A 73 12.13 5.82 -28.58
N GLU A 74 12.67 4.87 -27.83
CA GLU A 74 13.46 3.72 -28.29
C GLU A 74 12.83 2.35 -27.97
N GLY A 75 11.61 2.29 -27.46
CA GLY A 75 10.88 1.02 -27.29
C GLY A 75 10.07 0.65 -28.55
N PRO A 76 9.55 -0.60 -28.65
CA PRO A 76 8.74 -1.04 -29.80
C PRO A 76 7.49 -0.19 -30.09
N ALA A 77 7.13 0.75 -29.19
CA ALA A 77 6.08 1.74 -29.37
C ALA A 77 6.58 3.12 -29.85
N ALA A 78 7.88 3.34 -29.99
CA ALA A 78 8.51 4.63 -30.32
C ALA A 78 8.21 5.16 -31.73
N GLY A 79 7.63 4.36 -32.60
CA GLY A 79 7.35 4.72 -33.99
C GLY A 79 5.93 5.20 -34.29
N ARG A 80 5.04 5.28 -33.28
CA ARG A 80 3.66 5.73 -33.51
C ARG A 80 3.43 7.14 -32.94
N GLN A 81 3.55 8.15 -33.80
CA GLN A 81 2.96 9.46 -33.52
C GLN A 81 1.45 9.26 -33.29
N GLY A 82 0.99 9.51 -32.05
CA GLY A 82 -0.42 9.32 -31.65
C GLY A 82 -0.78 7.96 -31.06
N GLY A 83 0.20 7.16 -30.66
CA GLY A 83 -0.06 5.95 -29.86
C GLY A 83 -0.67 6.29 -28.49
N PRO A 84 -1.45 5.37 -27.89
CA PRO A 84 -2.06 5.59 -26.57
C PRO A 84 -0.97 5.97 -25.56
N TYR A 85 -1.29 6.88 -24.64
CA TYR A 85 -0.43 7.29 -23.55
C TYR A 85 -0.09 6.05 -22.71
N ILE A 86 1.14 5.58 -22.83
CA ILE A 86 1.57 4.30 -22.22
C ILE A 86 1.40 4.32 -20.69
N GLY A 87 1.38 5.51 -20.07
CA GLY A 87 1.13 5.67 -18.64
C GLY A 87 -0.16 5.07 -18.12
N ASP A 88 -1.19 4.96 -18.95
CA ASP A 88 -2.49 4.38 -18.57
C ASP A 88 -2.44 2.85 -18.37
N HIS A 89 -1.36 2.20 -18.79
CA HIS A 89 -1.19 0.76 -18.68
C HIS A 89 -0.42 0.32 -17.43
N TYR A 90 0.12 1.25 -16.64
CA TYR A 90 0.88 0.96 -15.44
C TYR A 90 0.07 1.25 -14.18
N VAL A 91 0.37 0.48 -13.12
CA VAL A 91 -0.30 0.64 -11.84
C VAL A 91 0.03 2.01 -11.23
N THR A 92 -1.00 2.81 -10.99
CA THR A 92 -0.88 4.04 -10.20
C THR A 92 -0.86 3.71 -8.70
N ARG A 93 -0.39 4.66 -7.88
CA ARG A 93 -0.41 4.47 -6.43
C ARG A 93 -1.82 4.29 -5.88
N ALA A 94 -2.81 5.00 -6.41
CA ALA A 94 -4.21 4.80 -6.04
C ALA A 94 -4.72 3.39 -6.37
N THR A 95 -4.36 2.86 -7.54
CA THR A 95 -4.70 1.48 -7.93
C THR A 95 -4.03 0.47 -7.00
N HIS A 96 -2.75 0.66 -6.68
CA HIS A 96 -2.02 -0.19 -5.73
C HIS A 96 -2.70 -0.20 -4.35
N MET A 97 -3.04 0.98 -3.79
CA MET A 97 -3.73 1.06 -2.51
C MET A 97 -5.08 0.31 -2.52
N GLN A 98 -5.83 0.37 -3.63
CA GLN A 98 -7.07 -0.39 -3.79
C GLN A 98 -6.83 -1.90 -3.84
N GLN A 99 -5.79 -2.36 -4.55
CA GLN A 99 -5.39 -3.76 -4.61
C GLN A 99 -4.96 -4.27 -3.24
N THR A 100 -4.13 -3.50 -2.55
CA THR A 100 -3.68 -3.78 -1.17
C THR A 100 -4.87 -3.89 -0.22
N ALA A 101 -5.81 -2.93 -0.27
CA ALA A 101 -7.00 -2.94 0.56
C ALA A 101 -7.88 -4.17 0.28
N ARG A 102 -8.00 -4.60 -0.98
CA ARG A 102 -8.76 -5.79 -1.32
C ARG A 102 -8.12 -7.07 -0.76
N ILE A 103 -6.79 -7.20 -0.87
CA ILE A 103 -6.05 -8.34 -0.31
C ILE A 103 -6.15 -8.34 1.22
N ALA A 104 -5.91 -7.20 1.88
CA ALA A 104 -6.01 -7.06 3.32
C ALA A 104 -7.40 -7.43 3.86
N ALA A 105 -8.45 -6.95 3.18
CA ALA A 105 -9.85 -7.29 3.50
C ALA A 105 -10.13 -8.79 3.38
N THR A 106 -9.60 -9.45 2.35
CA THR A 106 -9.76 -10.90 2.16
C THR A 106 -9.10 -11.70 3.28
N ILE A 107 -7.86 -11.34 3.64
CA ILE A 107 -7.14 -11.99 4.75
C ILE A 107 -7.87 -11.73 6.08
N ALA A 108 -8.21 -10.47 6.38
CA ALA A 108 -8.90 -10.11 7.61
C ALA A 108 -10.25 -10.85 7.76
N GLN A 109 -11.04 -10.92 6.69
CA GLN A 109 -12.31 -11.63 6.68
C GLN A 109 -12.13 -13.13 6.97
N ALA A 110 -11.15 -13.78 6.32
CA ALA A 110 -10.89 -15.22 6.49
C ALA A 110 -10.37 -15.56 7.91
N LEU A 111 -9.71 -14.59 8.56
CA LEU A 111 -9.19 -14.73 9.94
C LEU A 111 -10.17 -14.22 11.02
N SER A 112 -11.40 -13.83 10.64
CA SER A 112 -12.39 -13.21 11.53
C SER A 112 -11.85 -11.96 12.25
N LEU A 113 -11.02 -11.16 11.55
CA LEU A 113 -10.53 -9.87 11.99
C LEU A 113 -11.42 -8.73 11.49
N ASN A 114 -11.20 -7.50 11.95
CA ASN A 114 -12.00 -6.35 11.57
C ASN A 114 -11.66 -5.87 10.15
N VAL A 115 -12.55 -6.17 9.21
CA VAL A 115 -12.36 -5.82 7.79
C VAL A 115 -12.34 -4.30 7.54
N PRO A 116 -13.23 -3.47 8.11
CA PRO A 116 -13.14 -2.02 8.01
C PRO A 116 -11.80 -1.45 8.46
N LEU A 117 -11.23 -1.91 9.57
CA LEU A 117 -9.92 -1.46 10.07
C LEU A 117 -8.79 -1.83 9.10
N ALA A 118 -8.71 -3.11 8.70
CA ALA A 118 -7.70 -3.56 7.74
C ALA A 118 -7.78 -2.79 6.42
N SER A 119 -9.00 -2.54 5.92
CA SER A 119 -9.24 -1.79 4.70
C SER A 119 -8.84 -0.32 4.84
N ALA A 120 -9.16 0.33 5.96
CA ALA A 120 -8.80 1.73 6.20
C ALA A 120 -7.27 1.92 6.23
N ILE A 121 -6.55 1.05 6.96
CA ILE A 121 -5.09 1.06 7.02
C ILE A 121 -4.50 0.84 5.62
N ALA A 122 -4.92 -0.21 4.92
CA ALA A 122 -4.42 -0.54 3.59
C ALA A 122 -4.75 0.51 2.53
N THR A 123 -5.92 1.18 2.63
CA THR A 123 -6.26 2.29 1.72
C THR A 123 -5.42 3.53 2.00
N GLY A 124 -5.02 3.75 3.25
CA GLY A 124 -4.28 4.96 3.67
C GLY A 124 -2.75 4.82 3.66
N HIS A 125 -2.21 3.60 3.60
CA HIS A 125 -0.80 3.33 3.90
C HIS A 125 0.19 4.16 3.08
N ASP A 126 -0.08 4.33 1.80
CA ASP A 126 0.83 4.96 0.82
C ASP A 126 0.52 6.43 0.48
N LEU A 127 -0.44 7.07 1.18
CA LEU A 127 -0.81 8.47 0.91
C LEU A 127 0.35 9.45 1.11
N GLY A 128 1.32 9.09 1.96
CA GLY A 128 2.49 9.91 2.24
C GLY A 128 3.60 9.86 1.20
N HIS A 129 3.51 9.01 0.19
CA HIS A 129 4.56 8.92 -0.81
C HIS A 129 4.76 10.21 -1.60
N ALA A 130 6.04 10.53 -1.86
CA ALA A 130 6.43 11.55 -2.80
C ALA A 130 6.05 11.17 -4.24
N CYS A 131 6.13 12.12 -5.18
CA CYS A 131 6.16 11.80 -6.60
C CYS A 131 7.38 10.93 -6.91
N PHE A 132 7.29 10.07 -7.91
CA PHE A 132 8.35 9.12 -8.31
C PHE A 132 8.68 8.04 -7.26
N GLY A 133 7.73 7.71 -6.39
CA GLY A 133 7.83 6.59 -5.45
C GLY A 133 9.06 6.63 -4.56
N HIS A 134 9.79 5.52 -4.46
CA HIS A 134 10.99 5.43 -3.62
C HIS A 134 12.15 6.29 -4.11
N GLY A 135 12.27 6.57 -5.40
CA GLY A 135 13.26 7.52 -5.92
C GLY A 135 13.03 8.94 -5.39
N GLY A 136 11.78 9.38 -5.38
CA GLY A 136 11.40 10.65 -4.80
C GLY A 136 11.53 10.69 -3.27
N GLU A 137 11.23 9.60 -2.59
CA GLU A 137 11.49 9.45 -1.14
C GLU A 137 12.97 9.62 -0.83
N ALA A 138 13.86 8.94 -1.58
CA ALA A 138 15.30 9.03 -1.41
C ALA A 138 15.83 10.46 -1.67
N ALA A 139 15.27 11.16 -2.65
CA ALA A 139 15.61 12.56 -2.92
C ALA A 139 15.24 13.47 -1.74
N LEU A 140 14.00 13.38 -1.26
CA LEU A 140 13.53 14.17 -0.12
C LEU A 140 14.22 13.80 1.18
N GLN A 141 14.63 12.55 1.37
CA GLN A 141 15.42 12.11 2.52
C GLN A 141 16.73 12.87 2.63
N GLN A 142 17.34 13.30 1.52
CA GLN A 142 18.61 14.03 1.49
C GLN A 142 18.44 15.51 1.81
N VAL A 143 17.32 16.13 1.42
CA VAL A 143 17.15 17.59 1.46
C VAL A 143 16.18 18.08 2.53
N ALA A 144 15.25 17.24 2.99
CA ALA A 144 14.27 17.65 3.99
C ALA A 144 14.88 17.62 5.40
N PRO A 145 14.71 18.70 6.20
CA PRO A 145 15.14 18.72 7.59
C PRO A 145 14.52 17.58 8.39
N GLY A 146 15.35 16.73 9.00
CA GLY A 146 14.92 15.54 9.73
C GLY A 146 14.64 14.31 8.85
N GLY A 147 14.91 14.41 7.54
CA GLY A 147 14.70 13.35 6.57
C GLY A 147 13.24 13.19 6.12
N PHE A 148 12.99 12.17 5.30
CA PHE A 148 11.66 11.87 4.77
C PHE A 148 11.39 10.37 4.80
N ASP A 149 10.24 10.00 5.29
CA ASP A 149 9.72 8.62 5.31
C ASP A 149 8.24 8.64 4.97
N HIS A 150 7.83 7.90 3.94
CA HIS A 150 6.47 7.96 3.41
C HIS A 150 5.41 7.50 4.42
N ALA A 151 5.72 6.50 5.26
CA ALA A 151 4.76 5.99 6.23
C ALA A 151 4.47 7.04 7.32
N ARG A 152 5.52 7.67 7.86
CA ARG A 152 5.39 8.79 8.80
C ARG A 152 4.75 10.01 8.16
N GLN A 153 5.10 10.32 6.92
CA GLN A 153 4.50 11.41 6.17
C GLN A 153 3.01 11.16 5.90
N GLY A 154 2.57 9.90 5.69
CA GLY A 154 1.17 9.53 5.56
C GLY A 154 0.37 9.89 6.82
N ALA A 155 0.86 9.48 7.98
CA ALA A 155 0.26 9.84 9.26
C ALA A 155 0.26 11.37 9.47
N ARG A 156 1.40 12.05 9.22
CA ARG A 156 1.51 13.51 9.31
C ARG A 156 0.54 14.23 8.36
N LEU A 157 0.39 13.75 7.14
CA LEU A 157 -0.53 14.32 6.16
C LEU A 157 -1.96 14.29 6.70
N LEU A 158 -2.40 13.14 7.22
CA LEU A 158 -3.78 12.91 7.67
C LEU A 158 -4.08 13.50 9.05
N THR A 159 -3.05 13.95 9.80
CA THR A 159 -3.19 14.59 11.11
C THR A 159 -2.99 16.10 11.08
N LEU A 160 -2.04 16.59 10.27
CA LEU A 160 -1.61 17.99 10.29
C LEU A 160 -1.90 18.75 9.00
N LEU A 161 -1.58 18.17 7.83
CA LEU A 161 -1.67 18.87 6.55
C LEU A 161 -3.09 18.83 5.95
N GLU A 162 -3.76 17.71 6.10
CA GLU A 162 -5.14 17.50 5.71
C GLU A 162 -5.85 16.73 6.83
N PRO A 163 -6.13 17.36 8.00
CA PRO A 163 -6.62 16.67 9.19
C PRO A 163 -7.92 15.92 8.91
N ARG A 164 -7.91 14.60 9.14
CA ARG A 164 -9.06 13.72 8.93
C ARG A 164 -9.63 13.18 10.22
N ASN A 165 -9.01 13.51 11.36
CA ASN A 165 -9.42 13.03 12.68
C ASN A 165 -9.65 11.52 12.70
N LEU A 166 -8.65 10.75 12.23
CA LEU A 166 -8.68 9.29 12.20
C LEU A 166 -8.43 8.70 13.59
N THR A 167 -8.84 7.46 13.79
CA THR A 167 -8.58 6.71 15.02
C THR A 167 -7.10 6.38 15.18
N ALA A 168 -6.68 6.13 16.40
CA ALA A 168 -5.30 5.81 16.75
C ALA A 168 -4.82 4.54 16.03
N GLU A 169 -5.66 3.52 15.91
CA GLU A 169 -5.33 2.25 15.26
C GLU A 169 -5.07 2.42 13.77
N VAL A 170 -5.85 3.24 13.08
CA VAL A 170 -5.64 3.53 11.65
C VAL A 170 -4.35 4.31 11.45
N LEU A 171 -4.08 5.32 12.28
CA LEU A 171 -2.84 6.11 12.20
C LEU A 171 -1.60 5.27 12.52
N ASP A 172 -1.67 4.40 13.54
CA ASP A 172 -0.60 3.44 13.86
C ASP A 172 -0.32 2.49 12.70
N GLY A 173 -1.37 1.90 12.13
CA GLY A 173 -1.26 1.00 10.99
C GLY A 173 -0.62 1.69 9.77
N ILE A 174 -1.04 2.92 9.44
CA ILE A 174 -0.45 3.73 8.36
C ILE A 174 1.03 4.04 8.66
N ALA A 175 1.35 4.48 9.87
CA ALA A 175 2.72 4.86 10.23
C ALA A 175 3.70 3.68 10.27
N ARG A 176 3.20 2.46 10.47
CA ARG A 176 4.00 1.26 10.70
C ARG A 176 3.84 0.18 9.63
N HIS A 177 3.13 0.45 8.52
CA HIS A 177 2.97 -0.55 7.46
C HIS A 177 4.31 -0.96 6.82
N SER A 178 5.25 -0.03 6.70
CA SER A 178 6.55 -0.28 6.10
C SER A 178 7.40 -1.23 6.95
N TRP A 179 8.11 -2.16 6.29
CA TRP A 179 9.00 -3.13 6.95
C TRP A 179 10.25 -2.51 7.57
N LYS A 180 10.48 -1.22 7.38
CA LYS A 180 11.52 -0.44 8.07
C LYS A 180 11.13 -0.09 9.52
N HIS A 181 9.87 -0.20 9.85
CA HIS A 181 9.31 0.16 11.16
C HIS A 181 8.94 -1.07 11.98
N GLU A 182 8.79 -0.87 13.29
CA GLU A 182 8.15 -1.84 14.16
C GLU A 182 6.77 -2.22 13.60
N PRO A 183 6.32 -3.46 13.80
CA PRO A 183 5.03 -3.89 13.29
C PRO A 183 3.88 -3.06 13.86
N PRO A 184 2.77 -2.91 13.11
CA PRO A 184 1.53 -2.31 13.62
C PRO A 184 1.03 -3.03 14.89
N SER A 185 0.36 -2.28 15.76
CA SER A 185 -0.15 -2.80 17.04
C SER A 185 -1.34 -3.76 16.91
N THR A 186 -2.02 -3.75 15.76
CA THR A 186 -3.20 -4.60 15.49
C THR A 186 -2.90 -5.68 14.45
N LEU A 187 -3.62 -6.81 14.54
CA LEU A 187 -3.52 -7.87 13.52
C LEU A 187 -4.06 -7.41 12.16
N GLU A 188 -5.02 -6.52 12.15
CA GLU A 188 -5.54 -5.86 10.96
C GLU A 188 -4.47 -5.02 10.26
N GLY A 189 -3.63 -4.33 11.03
CA GLY A 189 -2.46 -3.63 10.51
C GLY A 189 -1.42 -4.58 9.91
N LEU A 190 -1.23 -5.76 10.51
CA LEU A 190 -0.38 -6.82 9.93
C LEU A 190 -0.96 -7.38 8.63
N CYS A 191 -2.28 -7.51 8.52
CA CYS A 191 -2.94 -7.87 7.26
C CYS A 191 -2.61 -6.84 6.18
N ALA A 192 -2.70 -5.54 6.46
CA ALA A 192 -2.37 -4.48 5.52
C ALA A 192 -0.88 -4.52 5.12
N ARG A 193 0.03 -4.73 6.07
CA ARG A 193 1.49 -4.81 5.86
C ARG A 193 1.90 -5.98 4.96
N LEU A 194 1.28 -7.16 5.12
CA LEU A 194 1.50 -8.31 4.25
C LEU A 194 0.85 -8.12 2.88
N ALA A 195 -0.37 -7.59 2.87
CA ALA A 195 -1.11 -7.31 1.64
C ALA A 195 -0.38 -6.33 0.73
N ASP A 196 0.25 -5.30 1.28
CA ASP A 196 1.10 -4.37 0.54
C ASP A 196 2.22 -5.10 -0.20
N ARG A 197 2.98 -5.96 0.51
CA ARG A 197 4.07 -6.73 -0.11
C ARG A 197 3.59 -7.68 -1.20
N ILE A 198 2.46 -8.36 -0.99
CA ILE A 198 1.84 -9.23 -2.00
C ILE A 198 1.44 -8.40 -3.22
N ALA A 199 0.76 -7.27 -3.00
CA ALA A 199 0.23 -6.42 -4.06
C ALA A 199 1.35 -5.84 -4.94
N TYR A 200 2.38 -5.19 -4.33
CA TYR A 200 3.39 -4.53 -5.14
C TYR A 200 4.27 -5.51 -5.92
N LEU A 201 4.68 -6.65 -5.32
CA LEU A 201 5.53 -7.62 -6.02
C LEU A 201 4.84 -8.22 -7.24
N THR A 202 3.56 -8.56 -7.13
CA THR A 202 2.79 -9.16 -8.24
C THR A 202 2.40 -8.14 -9.30
N ALA A 203 2.07 -6.91 -8.90
CA ALA A 203 1.77 -5.83 -9.82
C ALA A 203 3.01 -5.36 -10.59
N ASP A 204 4.14 -5.15 -9.91
CA ASP A 204 5.39 -4.72 -10.52
C ASP A 204 5.96 -5.80 -11.46
N LEU A 205 5.80 -7.10 -11.13
CA LEU A 205 6.13 -8.19 -12.04
C LEU A 205 5.27 -8.12 -13.31
N THR A 206 3.97 -7.88 -13.17
CA THR A 206 3.06 -7.72 -14.31
C THR A 206 3.47 -6.53 -15.18
N ASP A 207 3.79 -5.40 -14.57
CA ASP A 207 4.21 -4.19 -15.26
C ASP A 207 5.58 -4.37 -15.93
N ALA A 208 6.53 -5.09 -15.31
CA ALA A 208 7.84 -5.40 -15.89
C ALA A 208 7.74 -6.30 -17.13
N LEU A 209 6.85 -7.30 -17.12
CA LEU A 209 6.54 -8.15 -18.26
C LEU A 209 5.87 -7.33 -19.38
N ARG A 210 4.89 -6.50 -19.06
CA ARG A 210 4.18 -5.64 -20.02
C ARG A 210 5.11 -4.61 -20.67
N ALA A 211 6.04 -4.06 -19.90
CA ALA A 211 7.04 -3.10 -20.39
C ALA A 211 8.16 -3.76 -21.22
N GLY A 212 8.21 -5.11 -21.29
CA GLY A 212 9.28 -5.83 -21.95
C GLY A 212 10.63 -5.74 -21.20
N VAL A 213 10.60 -5.34 -19.94
CA VAL A 213 11.77 -5.37 -19.05
C VAL A 213 12.15 -6.81 -18.75
N LEU A 214 11.15 -7.64 -18.47
CA LEU A 214 11.25 -9.08 -18.42
C LEU A 214 10.61 -9.65 -19.71
N GLN A 215 11.28 -10.59 -20.36
CA GLN A 215 10.81 -11.17 -21.62
C GLN A 215 9.77 -12.26 -21.41
N GLY A 216 9.76 -12.88 -20.24
CA GLY A 216 8.82 -13.93 -19.88
C GLY A 216 8.99 -14.39 -18.44
N VAL A 217 8.00 -15.13 -17.96
CA VAL A 217 7.99 -15.71 -16.60
C VAL A 217 9.05 -16.81 -16.40
N ASP A 218 9.60 -17.36 -17.50
CA ASP A 218 10.69 -18.31 -17.51
C ASP A 218 11.99 -17.72 -16.95
N GLN A 219 12.14 -16.39 -16.95
CA GLN A 219 13.27 -15.68 -16.34
C GLN A 219 13.19 -15.66 -14.80
N LEU A 220 12.01 -15.92 -14.22
CA LEU A 220 11.87 -15.99 -12.77
C LEU A 220 12.66 -17.16 -12.18
N PRO A 221 13.24 -17.02 -10.98
CA PRO A 221 13.90 -18.12 -10.29
C PRO A 221 12.99 -19.35 -10.21
N ALA A 222 13.56 -20.53 -10.43
CA ALA A 222 12.83 -21.79 -10.48
C ALA A 222 12.03 -22.06 -9.18
N GLU A 223 12.57 -21.64 -8.04
CA GLU A 223 11.91 -21.74 -6.74
C GLU A 223 10.66 -20.90 -6.68
N VAL A 224 10.68 -19.65 -7.16
CA VAL A 224 9.52 -18.76 -7.23
C VAL A 224 8.41 -19.41 -8.06
N ARG A 225 8.75 -19.89 -9.27
CA ARG A 225 7.78 -20.56 -10.15
C ARG A 225 7.19 -21.82 -9.53
N ARG A 226 8.01 -22.61 -8.84
CA ARG A 226 7.59 -23.85 -8.18
C ARG A 226 6.63 -23.59 -7.01
N VAL A 227 6.87 -22.54 -6.20
CA VAL A 227 6.12 -22.27 -4.97
C VAL A 227 4.94 -21.34 -5.23
N LEU A 228 5.15 -20.26 -5.98
CA LEU A 228 4.13 -19.22 -6.18
C LEU A 228 3.35 -19.39 -7.51
N GLY A 229 3.84 -20.22 -8.41
CA GLY A 229 3.26 -20.38 -9.74
C GLY A 229 3.92 -19.46 -10.78
N GLU A 230 3.45 -19.57 -12.03
CA GLU A 230 4.04 -18.86 -13.17
C GLU A 230 3.27 -17.59 -13.57
N GLN A 231 2.01 -17.48 -13.19
CA GLN A 231 1.21 -16.31 -13.53
C GLN A 231 1.12 -15.36 -12.34
N PRO A 232 1.45 -14.06 -12.51
CA PRO A 232 1.37 -13.09 -11.40
C PRO A 232 0.00 -13.03 -10.71
N ALA A 233 -1.08 -13.24 -11.47
CA ALA A 233 -2.44 -13.28 -10.92
C ALA A 233 -2.66 -14.48 -9.98
N ASP A 234 -2.10 -15.64 -10.30
CA ASP A 234 -2.21 -16.85 -9.48
C ASP A 234 -1.35 -16.75 -8.21
N MET A 235 -0.21 -16.07 -8.30
CA MET A 235 0.67 -15.81 -7.14
C MET A 235 -0.05 -15.10 -6.00
N ILE A 236 -0.97 -14.17 -6.31
CA ILE A 236 -1.79 -13.49 -5.29
C ILE A 236 -2.62 -14.52 -4.52
N GLY A 237 -3.29 -15.43 -5.23
CA GLY A 237 -4.10 -16.49 -4.63
C GLY A 237 -3.28 -17.38 -3.71
N VAL A 238 -2.13 -17.87 -4.17
CA VAL A 238 -1.22 -18.73 -3.41
C VAL A 238 -0.75 -18.03 -2.13
N LEU A 239 -0.30 -16.77 -2.23
CA LEU A 239 0.21 -16.01 -1.09
C LEU A 239 -0.88 -15.68 -0.06
N VAL A 240 -2.09 -15.32 -0.52
CA VAL A 240 -3.23 -15.04 0.36
C VAL A 240 -3.68 -16.31 1.09
N GLU A 241 -3.80 -17.43 0.36
CA GLU A 241 -4.17 -18.72 0.95
C GLU A 241 -3.13 -19.18 1.98
N ASP A 242 -1.85 -19.00 1.68
CA ASP A 242 -0.76 -19.35 2.60
C ASP A 242 -0.84 -18.56 3.92
N VAL A 243 -1.03 -17.23 3.85
CA VAL A 243 -1.21 -16.39 5.04
C VAL A 243 -2.41 -16.87 5.86
N ILE A 244 -3.55 -17.13 5.22
CA ILE A 244 -4.76 -17.59 5.91
C ILE A 244 -4.51 -18.95 6.59
N ARG A 245 -3.87 -19.89 5.90
CA ARG A 245 -3.58 -21.23 6.41
C ARG A 245 -2.70 -21.21 7.65
N HIS A 246 -1.67 -20.34 7.67
CA HIS A 246 -0.69 -20.27 8.78
C HIS A 246 -1.10 -19.34 9.94
N SER A 247 -2.21 -18.60 9.75
CA SER A 247 -2.70 -17.63 10.73
C SER A 247 -4.03 -18.01 11.36
N ARG A 248 -4.82 -18.86 10.70
CA ARG A 248 -6.19 -19.16 11.10
C ARG A 248 -6.25 -19.85 12.46
N GLY A 249 -7.07 -19.29 13.36
CA GLY A 249 -7.26 -19.83 14.72
C GLY A 249 -6.20 -19.39 15.73
N GLU A 250 -5.28 -18.49 15.33
CA GLU A 250 -4.16 -18.03 16.16
C GLU A 250 -4.12 -16.49 16.22
N PRO A 251 -3.61 -15.88 17.30
CA PRO A 251 -3.45 -14.42 17.43
C PRO A 251 -2.21 -13.92 16.67
N ARG A 252 -2.11 -14.26 15.38
CA ARG A 252 -0.99 -13.88 14.51
C ARG A 252 -1.43 -13.74 13.05
N VAL A 253 -0.64 -12.99 12.27
CA VAL A 253 -0.78 -12.90 10.82
C VAL A 253 0.61 -13.13 10.22
N VAL A 254 0.85 -14.31 9.66
CA VAL A 254 2.15 -14.77 9.18
C VAL A 254 2.02 -15.57 7.89
N GLN A 255 3.13 -15.65 7.15
CA GLN A 255 3.30 -16.57 6.01
C GLN A 255 3.96 -17.86 6.47
N GLY A 256 3.71 -18.95 5.74
CA GLY A 256 4.49 -20.17 5.84
C GLY A 256 5.91 -19.95 5.29
N GLU A 257 6.87 -20.72 5.80
CA GLU A 257 8.30 -20.58 5.48
C GLU A 257 8.57 -20.63 3.98
N ALA A 258 8.01 -21.60 3.26
CA ALA A 258 8.23 -21.76 1.82
C ALA A 258 7.74 -20.54 1.00
N CYS A 259 6.56 -20.01 1.31
CA CYS A 259 6.03 -18.82 0.62
C CYS A 259 6.79 -17.55 1.02
N ALA A 260 7.18 -17.41 2.28
CA ALA A 260 7.98 -16.29 2.76
C ALA A 260 9.36 -16.24 2.07
N GLU A 261 10.01 -17.39 1.93
CA GLU A 261 11.29 -17.54 1.24
C GLU A 261 11.15 -17.24 -0.26
N ALA A 262 10.19 -17.86 -0.94
CA ALA A 262 9.93 -17.63 -2.37
C ALA A 262 9.59 -16.16 -2.66
N MET A 263 8.82 -15.50 -1.78
CA MET A 263 8.53 -14.07 -1.89
C MET A 263 9.77 -13.20 -1.67
N SER A 264 10.68 -13.61 -0.78
CA SER A 264 11.96 -12.93 -0.57
C SER A 264 12.87 -13.07 -1.79
N VAL A 265 12.93 -14.27 -2.38
CA VAL A 265 13.67 -14.53 -3.63
C VAL A 265 13.11 -13.71 -4.79
N LEU A 266 11.78 -13.69 -4.96
CA LEU A 266 11.12 -12.84 -5.96
C LEU A 266 11.47 -11.36 -5.76
N ARG A 267 11.42 -10.88 -4.52
CA ARG A 267 11.77 -9.49 -4.21
C ARG A 267 13.22 -9.19 -4.61
N SER A 268 14.17 -10.04 -4.25
CA SER A 268 15.58 -9.86 -4.61
C SER A 268 15.77 -9.85 -6.11
N PHE A 269 15.13 -10.77 -6.83
CA PHE A 269 15.12 -10.81 -8.29
C PHE A 269 14.58 -9.50 -8.91
N MET A 270 13.45 -8.99 -8.40
CA MET A 270 12.87 -7.73 -8.87
C MET A 270 13.81 -6.53 -8.61
N PHE A 271 14.51 -6.53 -7.48
CA PHE A 271 15.51 -5.48 -7.20
C PHE A 271 16.64 -5.50 -8.22
N GLU A 272 17.21 -6.67 -8.49
CA GLU A 272 18.35 -6.82 -9.41
C GLU A 272 17.98 -6.57 -10.87
N HIS A 273 16.86 -7.13 -11.33
CA HIS A 273 16.54 -7.18 -12.75
C HIS A 273 15.52 -6.12 -13.22
N VAL A 274 14.83 -5.43 -12.28
CA VAL A 274 13.80 -4.44 -12.62
C VAL A 274 14.13 -3.06 -12.03
N TYR A 275 14.33 -2.95 -10.71
CA TYR A 275 14.41 -1.64 -10.07
C TYR A 275 15.80 -0.98 -10.18
N LEU A 276 16.89 -1.74 -10.13
CA LEU A 276 18.27 -1.24 -10.17
C LEU A 276 18.93 -1.32 -11.56
N ARG A 277 18.11 -1.31 -12.61
CA ARG A 277 18.63 -1.27 -13.98
C ARG A 277 19.17 0.13 -14.31
N PRO A 278 20.20 0.23 -15.17
CA PRO A 278 20.78 1.53 -15.57
C PRO A 278 19.75 2.52 -16.12
N GLU A 279 18.71 2.04 -16.82
CA GLU A 279 17.61 2.87 -17.32
C GLU A 279 16.77 3.44 -16.19
N ALA A 280 16.43 2.62 -15.19
CA ALA A 280 15.66 3.05 -14.01
C ALA A 280 16.50 4.02 -13.15
N GLU A 281 17.80 3.77 -12.98
CA GLU A 281 18.70 4.66 -12.26
C GLU A 281 18.77 6.04 -12.91
N ARG A 282 18.93 6.13 -14.25
CA ARG A 282 18.91 7.42 -14.97
C ARG A 282 17.63 8.19 -14.78
N GLN A 283 16.47 7.52 -14.77
CA GLN A 283 15.18 8.20 -14.51
C GLN A 283 15.07 8.64 -13.05
N THR A 284 15.56 7.83 -12.12
CA THR A 284 15.61 8.18 -10.70
C THR A 284 16.51 9.40 -10.45
N GLU A 285 17.68 9.48 -11.11
CA GLU A 285 18.55 10.67 -11.02
C GLU A 285 17.90 11.94 -11.55
N ARG A 286 17.15 11.85 -12.66
CA ARG A 286 16.39 12.97 -13.20
C ARG A 286 15.28 13.42 -12.25
N ALA A 287 14.53 12.47 -11.70
CA ALA A 287 13.49 12.72 -10.70
C ALA A 287 14.07 13.35 -9.43
N THR A 288 15.22 12.85 -8.96
CA THR A 288 15.95 13.38 -7.80
C THR A 288 16.31 14.84 -8.01
N ARG A 289 16.95 15.17 -9.14
CA ARG A 289 17.31 16.57 -9.46
C ARG A 289 16.08 17.47 -9.47
N LEU A 290 15.03 17.07 -10.19
CA LEU A 290 13.78 17.84 -10.26
C LEU A 290 13.18 18.10 -8.88
N LEU A 291 13.09 17.09 -8.04
CA LEU A 291 12.51 17.24 -6.68
C LEU A 291 13.39 18.08 -5.76
N THR A 292 14.71 17.96 -5.86
CA THR A 292 15.66 18.76 -5.08
C THR A 292 15.54 20.23 -5.48
N ASP A 293 15.50 20.53 -6.77
CA ASP A 293 15.37 21.90 -7.28
C ASP A 293 14.02 22.52 -6.88
N LEU A 294 12.93 21.76 -7.00
CA LEU A 294 11.60 22.20 -6.56
C LEU A 294 11.57 22.44 -5.04
N TYR A 295 12.18 21.55 -4.26
CA TYR A 295 12.24 21.71 -2.82
C TYR A 295 12.99 22.97 -2.43
N ALA A 296 14.15 23.23 -3.02
CA ALA A 296 14.91 24.45 -2.80
C ALA A 296 14.12 25.70 -3.20
N TYR A 297 13.48 25.67 -4.38
CA TYR A 297 12.62 26.76 -4.85
C TYR A 297 11.50 27.12 -3.86
N TYR A 298 10.76 26.13 -3.35
CA TYR A 298 9.66 26.37 -2.40
C TYR A 298 10.15 26.74 -0.99
N LEU A 299 11.40 26.44 -0.61
CA LEU A 299 11.99 26.99 0.61
C LEU A 299 12.26 28.49 0.50
N GLU A 300 12.66 28.96 -0.70
CA GLU A 300 12.91 30.38 -0.97
C GLU A 300 11.61 31.15 -1.27
N HIS A 301 10.57 30.45 -1.72
CA HIS A 301 9.27 31.00 -2.13
C HIS A 301 8.13 30.23 -1.43
N PRO A 302 7.92 30.44 -0.14
CA PRO A 302 7.02 29.64 0.70
C PRO A 302 5.52 29.96 0.54
N ASP A 303 5.07 30.73 -0.43
CA ASP A 303 3.66 31.15 -0.64
C ASP A 303 2.70 30.05 -1.04
#